data_b54b9dbfd6ac10e65ce5b0d5b35cc675
#
_entry.id   b54b9dbfd6ac10e65ce5b0d5b35cc675
#
_cell.length_a   1.000
_cell.length_b   1.000
_cell.length_c   1.000
_cell.angle_alpha   90.00
_cell.angle_beta   90.00
_cell.angle_gamma   90.00
#
_symmetry.space_group_name_H-M   'P 1'
#
loop_
_entity.id
_entity.type
_entity.pdbx_description
1 polymer ?
#
loop_
_entity_poly.entity_id
_entity_poly.type
_entity_poly.pdbx_seq_one_letter_code
_entity_poly.pdbx_strand_id
1 'polypeptide(L)'
;YLPVLEDMEGYADIEDKIRELDLLSVDVEIKTDDTASSDDTAKQTDPDNIIRLYISGIDTRGSEIINTRSDVNIIATINTDTKQMLLVSTPRDYFVPLSISNGVPDKLTHAGIYGIDVSMDTLGMLYDISLDDYFRVNFAGFIKIIDALGGVDVNSEVEFEKNGYSFHKGVNHMNGAQ
;
A
#
# COMPACT_ATOMS: atom_id res chain seq x y z
N TYR A 1 -0.99 -7.06 20.01
CA TYR A 1 -0.93 -8.48 19.58
C TYR A 1 -0.68 -8.44 18.09
N LEU A 2 0.54 -8.73 17.67
CA LEU A 2 0.89 -8.89 16.26
C LEU A 2 0.59 -10.34 15.88
N PRO A 3 -0.23 -10.63 14.86
CA PRO A 3 -0.38 -11.98 14.37
C PRO A 3 0.96 -12.44 13.79
N VAL A 4 1.48 -13.54 14.30
CA VAL A 4 2.62 -14.25 13.71
C VAL A 4 2.07 -14.93 12.45
N LEU A 5 2.65 -14.60 11.28
CA LEU A 5 2.35 -15.33 10.04
C LEU A 5 3.03 -16.71 10.14
N GLU A 6 2.29 -17.71 10.57
CA GLU A 6 2.81 -19.07 10.79
C GLU A 6 3.02 -19.88 9.51
N ASP A 7 2.64 -19.35 8.33
CA ASP A 7 2.72 -20.15 7.10
C ASP A 7 3.11 -19.29 5.89
N MET A 8 4.40 -19.31 5.53
CA MET A 8 4.90 -18.71 4.28
C MET A 8 4.83 -19.68 3.08
N GLU A 9 4.29 -20.88 3.23
CA GLU A 9 3.96 -21.74 2.07
C GLU A 9 2.94 -21.07 1.14
N GLY A 10 2.09 -20.18 1.67
CA GLY A 10 1.16 -19.39 0.88
C GLY A 10 1.77 -18.22 0.10
N TYR A 11 3.02 -17.81 0.36
CA TYR A 11 3.60 -16.66 -0.33
C TYR A 11 3.91 -16.95 -1.81
N ALA A 12 4.48 -18.12 -2.10
CA ALA A 12 4.72 -18.58 -3.48
C ALA A 12 3.39 -18.74 -4.24
N ASP A 13 2.35 -19.24 -3.56
CA ASP A 13 1.01 -19.39 -4.12
C ASP A 13 0.33 -18.04 -4.42
N ILE A 14 0.57 -17.04 -3.61
CA ILE A 14 0.09 -15.66 -3.83
C ILE A 14 0.86 -15.01 -4.99
N GLU A 15 2.18 -15.18 -5.08
CA GLU A 15 2.98 -14.64 -6.16
C GLU A 15 2.60 -15.26 -7.50
N ASP A 16 2.39 -16.58 -7.54
CA ASP A 16 1.92 -17.29 -8.73
C ASP A 16 0.48 -16.88 -9.10
N LYS A 17 -0.41 -16.69 -8.14
CA LYS A 17 -1.77 -16.16 -8.39
C LYS A 17 -1.74 -14.72 -8.89
N ILE A 18 -0.88 -13.87 -8.37
CA ILE A 18 -0.69 -12.50 -8.88
C ILE A 18 -0.20 -12.54 -10.34
N ARG A 19 0.68 -13.46 -10.69
CA ARG A 19 1.15 -13.67 -12.07
C ARG A 19 0.08 -14.26 -12.99
N GLU A 20 -0.68 -15.26 -12.53
CA GLU A 20 -1.78 -15.88 -13.29
C GLU A 20 -2.92 -14.90 -13.58
N LEU A 21 -3.19 -13.96 -12.71
CA LEU A 21 -4.28 -13.00 -12.84
C LEU A 21 -3.99 -11.86 -13.80
N ASP A 22 -2.79 -11.82 -14.44
CA ASP A 22 -2.38 -10.73 -15.32
C ASP A 22 -2.62 -9.34 -14.67
N LEU A 23 -2.44 -9.28 -13.35
CA LEU A 23 -2.59 -8.05 -12.55
C LEU A 23 -1.60 -6.97 -13.00
N LEU A 24 -0.59 -7.34 -13.78
CA LEU A 24 0.33 -6.42 -14.46
C LEU A 24 -0.36 -5.63 -15.57
N SER A 25 -1.55 -6.07 -16.05
CA SER A 25 -2.40 -5.31 -16.98
C SER A 25 -3.43 -4.42 -16.28
N VAL A 26 -3.46 -4.46 -14.96
CA VAL A 26 -4.35 -3.66 -14.13
C VAL A 26 -3.49 -2.68 -13.35
N ASP A 27 -3.71 -1.44 -13.50
CA ASP A 27 -3.36 -0.22 -12.74
C ASP A 27 -2.75 -0.41 -11.33
N VAL A 28 -1.82 -1.34 -11.21
CA VAL A 28 -0.93 -1.57 -10.08
C VAL A 28 0.47 -1.21 -10.58
N GLU A 29 1.00 -0.12 -10.12
CA GLU A 29 2.37 0.28 -10.38
C GLU A 29 3.24 -0.32 -9.27
N ILE A 30 4.10 -1.27 -9.64
CA ILE A 30 5.11 -1.87 -8.77
C ILE A 30 6.47 -1.48 -9.36
N LYS A 31 7.28 -0.78 -8.59
CA LYS A 31 8.67 -0.50 -8.96
C LYS A 31 9.56 -1.53 -8.27
N THR A 32 10.14 -2.43 -9.05
CA THR A 32 11.29 -3.22 -8.64
C THR A 32 12.52 -2.62 -9.31
N ASP A 33 13.42 -2.05 -8.53
CA ASP A 33 14.60 -1.39 -9.09
C ASP A 33 15.72 -2.42 -9.29
N ASP A 34 15.90 -2.91 -10.53
CA ASP A 34 17.03 -3.75 -10.95
C ASP A 34 18.26 -2.92 -11.37
N THR A 35 18.26 -1.60 -11.18
CA THR A 35 19.38 -0.73 -11.55
C THR A 35 19.88 0.08 -10.36
N ALA A 36 20.92 -0.43 -9.71
CA ALA A 36 21.72 0.34 -8.78
C ALA A 36 22.35 1.55 -9.48
N SER A 37 21.75 2.72 -9.35
CA SER A 37 22.36 4.00 -9.69
C SER A 37 23.22 4.44 -8.50
N SER A 38 24.52 4.49 -8.72
CA SER A 38 25.50 5.01 -7.77
C SER A 38 25.33 6.53 -7.62
N ASP A 39 24.62 6.98 -6.59
CA ASP A 39 24.76 8.33 -6.06
C ASP A 39 24.96 8.26 -4.55
N ASP A 40 26.18 8.65 -4.15
CA ASP A 40 26.78 8.46 -2.83
C ASP A 40 26.30 9.56 -1.86
N THR A 41 25.05 9.49 -1.42
CA THR A 41 24.63 10.11 -0.17
C THR A 41 24.33 8.99 0.80
N ALA A 42 25.00 8.99 1.97
CA ALA A 42 24.93 7.96 2.98
C ALA A 42 23.48 7.64 3.36
N LYS A 43 22.81 6.78 2.57
CA LYS A 43 21.61 6.08 2.96
C LYS A 43 22.01 5.15 4.10
N GLN A 44 21.32 5.26 5.22
CA GLN A 44 21.40 4.28 6.28
C GLN A 44 21.03 2.93 5.65
N THR A 45 22.03 2.06 5.44
CA THR A 45 21.78 0.74 4.86
C THR A 45 21.02 -0.08 5.90
N ASP A 46 19.76 -0.33 5.63
CA ASP A 46 19.00 -1.32 6.38
C ASP A 46 19.68 -2.68 6.29
N PRO A 47 19.52 -3.54 7.31
CA PRO A 47 19.92 -4.93 7.18
C PRO A 47 19.24 -5.56 5.96
N ASP A 48 19.99 -6.38 5.19
CA ASP A 48 19.50 -7.05 3.96
C ASP A 48 18.19 -7.85 4.14
N ASN A 49 17.77 -8.06 5.38
CA ASN A 49 16.55 -8.78 5.77
C ASN A 49 15.34 -7.88 6.07
N ILE A 50 15.42 -6.57 5.86
CA ILE A 50 14.32 -5.62 6.07
C ILE A 50 13.91 -5.01 4.74
N ILE A 51 12.63 -5.19 4.38
CA ILE A 51 12.01 -4.58 3.20
C ILE A 51 10.96 -3.57 3.69
N ARG A 52 10.98 -2.36 3.15
CA ARG A 52 9.98 -1.33 3.43
C ARG A 52 9.22 -0.95 2.18
N LEU A 53 7.95 -1.32 2.15
CA LEU A 53 7.04 -1.09 1.05
C LEU A 53 6.09 0.05 1.39
N TYR A 54 5.99 1.06 0.53
CA TYR A 54 4.95 2.07 0.61
C TYR A 54 3.69 1.62 -0.13
N ILE A 55 2.57 1.54 0.57
CA ILE A 55 1.25 1.21 0.00
C ILE A 55 0.43 2.49 -0.11
N SER A 56 0.11 2.88 -1.36
CA SER A 56 -0.64 4.08 -1.69
C SER A 56 -1.99 3.74 -2.32
N GLY A 57 -3.08 4.14 -1.68
CA GLY A 57 -4.42 4.08 -2.26
C GLY A 57 -4.83 5.44 -2.80
N ILE A 58 -5.25 5.50 -4.06
CA ILE A 58 -5.65 6.74 -4.74
C ILE A 58 -7.14 6.74 -5.11
N ASP A 59 -7.80 7.90 -4.98
CA ASP A 59 -9.22 8.06 -5.34
C ASP A 59 -9.36 8.33 -6.84
N THR A 60 -9.11 7.30 -7.65
CA THR A 60 -9.46 7.31 -9.07
C THR A 60 -10.33 6.12 -9.41
N ARG A 61 -11.35 6.36 -10.24
CA ARG A 61 -12.32 5.34 -10.68
C ARG A 61 -12.07 4.85 -12.11
N GLY A 62 -11.15 5.50 -12.82
CA GLY A 62 -10.70 5.09 -14.15
C GLY A 62 -9.79 3.87 -14.10
N SER A 63 -9.40 3.40 -15.27
CA SER A 63 -8.47 2.28 -15.43
C SER A 63 -7.01 2.71 -15.30
N GLU A 64 -6.71 3.98 -15.32
CA GLU A 64 -5.34 4.51 -15.30
C GLU A 64 -4.92 4.94 -13.88
N ILE A 65 -3.67 4.66 -13.54
CA ILE A 65 -3.02 5.23 -12.36
C ILE A 65 -2.38 6.56 -12.78
N ILE A 66 -2.90 7.64 -12.22
CA ILE A 66 -2.42 9.00 -12.48
C ILE A 66 -1.92 9.63 -11.18
N ASN A 67 -1.08 10.64 -11.30
CA ASN A 67 -0.66 11.44 -10.14
C ASN A 67 -1.86 12.21 -9.59
N THR A 68 -2.27 11.84 -8.39
CA THR A 68 -3.41 12.42 -7.68
C THR A 68 -3.21 12.28 -6.18
N ARG A 69 -4.18 12.72 -5.41
CA ARG A 69 -4.15 12.60 -3.95
C ARG A 69 -4.04 11.13 -3.52
N SER A 70 -3.17 10.90 -2.54
CA SER A 70 -3.05 9.60 -1.87
C SER A 70 -3.94 9.60 -0.63
N ASP A 71 -5.02 8.85 -0.67
CA ASP A 71 -6.00 8.78 0.42
C ASP A 71 -5.65 7.70 1.46
N VAL A 72 -4.87 6.71 1.03
CA VAL A 72 -4.31 5.67 1.90
C VAL A 72 -2.79 5.75 1.82
N ASN A 73 -2.15 5.84 2.99
CA ASN A 73 -0.70 5.90 3.12
C ASN A 73 -0.27 4.91 4.21
N ILE A 74 0.21 3.74 3.80
CA ILE A 74 0.64 2.68 4.70
C ILE A 74 2.09 2.33 4.38
N ILE A 75 2.92 2.21 5.41
CA ILE A 75 4.26 1.63 5.30
C ILE A 75 4.20 0.22 5.85
N ALA A 76 4.56 -0.76 5.03
CA ALA A 76 4.75 -2.14 5.44
C ALA A 76 6.26 -2.40 5.60
N THR A 77 6.71 -2.63 6.83
CA THR A 77 8.08 -3.04 7.13
C THR A 77 8.09 -4.53 7.38
N ILE A 78 8.81 -5.28 6.55
CA ILE A 78 8.84 -6.74 6.55
C ILE A 78 10.24 -7.19 6.95
N ASN A 79 10.34 -8.01 7.99
CA ASN A 79 11.56 -8.70 8.35
C ASN A 79 11.47 -10.14 7.81
N THR A 80 12.29 -10.45 6.81
CA THR A 80 12.26 -11.74 6.11
C THR A 80 12.80 -12.88 6.95
N ASP A 81 13.68 -12.61 7.92
CA ASP A 81 14.26 -13.63 8.81
C ASP A 81 13.27 -14.06 9.88
N THR A 82 12.68 -13.06 10.56
CA THR A 82 11.74 -13.32 11.66
C THR A 82 10.31 -13.54 11.16
N LYS A 83 10.06 -13.31 9.86
CA LYS A 83 8.72 -13.39 9.25
C LYS A 83 7.69 -12.47 9.93
N GLN A 84 8.13 -11.32 10.40
CA GLN A 84 7.28 -10.32 11.04
C GLN A 84 7.02 -9.16 10.10
N MET A 85 5.80 -8.63 10.16
CA MET A 85 5.40 -7.45 9.40
C MET A 85 4.84 -6.40 10.36
N LEU A 86 5.30 -5.15 10.20
CA LEU A 86 4.75 -3.97 10.85
C LEU A 86 4.04 -3.11 9.80
N LEU A 87 2.77 -2.79 10.04
CA LEU A 87 2.00 -1.86 9.21
C LEU A 87 1.81 -0.54 9.97
N VAL A 88 2.25 0.56 9.37
CA VAL A 88 2.08 1.92 9.89
C VAL A 88 1.21 2.71 8.93
N SER A 89 -0.02 3.02 9.36
CA SER A 89 -0.93 3.86 8.57
C SER A 89 -0.82 5.32 8.99
N THR A 90 -0.55 6.20 8.03
CA THR A 90 -0.45 7.64 8.25
C THR A 90 -1.71 8.33 7.69
N PRO A 91 -2.46 9.10 8.49
CA PRO A 91 -3.65 9.80 8.01
C PRO A 91 -3.33 10.73 6.83
N ARG A 92 -4.17 10.71 5.80
CA ARG A 92 -3.98 11.54 4.60
C ARG A 92 -3.92 13.03 4.87
N ASP A 93 -4.63 13.50 5.90
CA ASP A 93 -4.69 14.91 6.30
C ASP A 93 -3.58 15.29 7.30
N TYR A 94 -2.61 14.40 7.56
CA TYR A 94 -1.48 14.71 8.41
C TYR A 94 -0.68 15.87 7.80
N PHE A 95 -0.39 16.90 8.61
CA PHE A 95 0.21 18.14 8.15
C PHE A 95 1.71 18.10 8.37
N VAL A 96 2.45 17.96 7.26
CA VAL A 96 3.91 17.73 7.27
C VAL A 96 4.60 18.56 6.18
N PRO A 97 5.87 18.91 6.34
CA PRO A 97 6.66 19.42 5.22
C PRO A 97 6.77 18.33 4.15
N LEU A 98 6.29 18.62 2.94
CA LEU A 98 6.52 17.73 1.80
C LEU A 98 7.99 17.79 1.37
N SER A 99 8.54 16.71 0.84
CA SER A 99 9.95 16.63 0.43
C SER A 99 10.38 17.74 -0.55
N ILE A 100 9.45 18.25 -1.34
CA ILE A 100 9.65 19.31 -2.33
C ILE A 100 9.34 20.73 -1.82
N SER A 101 8.85 20.87 -0.59
CA SER A 101 8.24 22.14 -0.11
C SER A 101 9.22 23.08 0.60
N ASN A 102 10.51 22.74 0.67
CA ASN A 102 11.51 23.51 1.43
C ASN A 102 11.09 23.82 2.88
N GLY A 103 10.46 22.85 3.54
CA GLY A 103 10.03 22.97 4.93
C GLY A 103 8.65 23.60 5.14
N VAL A 104 7.93 23.98 4.08
CA VAL A 104 6.56 24.47 4.19
C VAL A 104 5.60 23.28 4.36
N PRO A 105 4.85 23.22 5.48
CA PRO A 105 3.93 22.10 5.69
C PRO A 105 2.71 22.15 4.78
N ASP A 106 2.24 20.95 4.37
CA ASP A 106 0.97 20.75 3.68
C ASP A 106 0.38 19.39 4.11
N LYS A 107 -0.81 19.05 3.63
CA LYS A 107 -1.41 17.74 3.86
C LYS A 107 -0.62 16.66 3.12
N LEU A 108 -0.36 15.54 3.79
CA LEU A 108 0.35 14.40 3.22
C LEU A 108 -0.28 13.91 1.90
N THR A 109 -1.62 13.92 1.80
CA THR A 109 -2.34 13.52 0.57
C THR A 109 -1.90 14.30 -0.66
N HIS A 110 -1.44 15.56 -0.50
CA HIS A 110 -1.01 16.39 -1.62
C HIS A 110 0.34 15.95 -2.19
N ALA A 111 1.16 15.22 -1.45
CA ALA A 111 2.41 14.66 -1.97
C ALA A 111 2.15 13.79 -3.21
N GLY A 112 1.07 13.00 -3.21
CA GLY A 112 0.68 12.15 -4.33
C GLY A 112 0.35 12.89 -5.63
N ILE A 113 -0.02 14.17 -5.56
CA ILE A 113 -0.26 15.03 -6.75
C ILE A 113 1.05 15.28 -7.51
N TYR A 114 2.16 15.36 -6.78
CA TYR A 114 3.49 15.60 -7.35
C TYR A 114 4.19 14.30 -7.78
N GLY A 115 3.65 13.14 -7.39
CA GLY A 115 4.16 11.82 -7.75
C GLY A 115 4.37 10.89 -6.57
N ILE A 116 4.58 9.62 -6.89
CA ILE A 116 4.80 8.59 -5.87
C ILE A 116 6.11 8.82 -5.11
N ASP A 117 7.16 9.25 -5.80
CA ASP A 117 8.47 9.53 -5.21
C ASP A 117 8.37 10.62 -4.13
N VAL A 118 7.60 11.70 -4.41
CA VAL A 118 7.37 12.77 -3.41
C VAL A 118 6.65 12.26 -2.17
N SER A 119 5.72 11.31 -2.34
CA SER A 119 5.04 10.68 -1.20
C SER A 119 6.01 9.80 -0.40
N MET A 120 6.84 9.00 -1.07
CA MET A 120 7.84 8.15 -0.45
C MET A 120 8.88 8.98 0.31
N ASP A 121 9.45 9.99 -0.33
CA ASP A 121 10.43 10.88 0.29
C ASP A 121 9.85 11.63 1.48
N THR A 122 8.60 12.11 1.38
CA THR A 122 7.92 12.79 2.48
C THR A 122 7.73 11.87 3.68
N LEU A 123 7.30 10.62 3.45
CA LEU A 123 7.15 9.63 4.52
C LEU A 123 8.51 9.18 5.06
N GLY A 124 9.51 9.03 4.19
CA GLY A 124 10.89 8.74 4.57
C GLY A 124 11.45 9.81 5.51
N MET A 125 11.27 11.09 5.18
CA MET A 125 11.66 12.21 6.04
C MET A 125 10.88 12.24 7.37
N LEU A 126 9.58 11.92 7.34
CA LEU A 126 8.74 11.93 8.53
C LEU A 126 9.15 10.88 9.56
N TYR A 127 9.53 9.69 9.09
CA TYR A 127 9.85 8.55 9.94
C TYR A 127 11.36 8.27 10.08
N ASP A 128 12.19 9.05 9.39
CA ASP A 128 13.65 8.86 9.32
C ASP A 128 14.03 7.45 8.84
N ILE A 129 13.40 7.02 7.74
CA ILE A 129 13.62 5.72 7.09
C ILE A 129 13.75 5.85 5.58
N SER A 130 14.39 4.87 4.93
CA SER A 130 14.28 4.69 3.49
C SER A 130 13.09 3.78 3.16
N LEU A 131 12.44 4.03 2.03
CA LEU A 131 11.43 3.16 1.46
C LEU A 131 12.01 2.54 0.18
N ASP A 132 11.93 1.21 0.08
CA ASP A 132 12.60 0.46 -1.00
C ASP A 132 11.74 0.44 -2.27
N ASP A 133 10.46 0.12 -2.09
CA ASP A 133 9.49 -0.07 -3.15
C ASP A 133 8.14 0.53 -2.80
N TYR A 134 7.23 0.54 -3.78
CA TYR A 134 5.85 0.94 -3.54
C TYR A 134 4.84 0.03 -4.24
N PHE A 135 3.64 0.04 -3.68
CA PHE A 135 2.46 -0.54 -4.27
C PHE A 135 1.36 0.53 -4.33
N ARG A 136 0.91 0.87 -5.54
CA ARG A 136 -0.10 1.89 -5.75
C ARG A 136 -1.34 1.29 -6.37
N VAL A 137 -2.52 1.58 -5.79
CA VAL A 137 -3.78 0.99 -6.21
C VAL A 137 -4.88 2.05 -6.26
N ASN A 138 -5.75 1.95 -7.25
CA ASN A 138 -7.01 2.69 -7.35
C ASN A 138 -8.21 1.78 -6.98
N PHE A 139 -9.44 2.32 -7.04
CA PHE A 139 -10.64 1.52 -6.75
C PHE A 139 -10.80 0.31 -7.66
N ALA A 140 -10.55 0.46 -8.96
CA ALA A 140 -10.69 -0.64 -9.92
C ALA A 140 -9.68 -1.77 -9.62
N GLY A 141 -8.42 -1.41 -9.33
CA GLY A 141 -7.39 -2.35 -8.92
C GLY A 141 -7.74 -3.04 -7.59
N PHE A 142 -8.22 -2.27 -6.60
CA PHE A 142 -8.61 -2.82 -5.32
C PHE A 142 -9.73 -3.88 -5.43
N ILE A 143 -10.79 -3.59 -6.22
CA ILE A 143 -11.87 -4.55 -6.50
C ILE A 143 -11.31 -5.85 -7.05
N LYS A 144 -10.43 -5.78 -8.06
CA LYS A 144 -9.83 -6.95 -8.69
C LYS A 144 -8.95 -7.76 -7.73
N ILE A 145 -8.20 -7.09 -6.83
CA ILE A 145 -7.39 -7.77 -5.82
C ILE A 145 -8.30 -8.56 -4.87
N ILE A 146 -9.36 -7.96 -4.36
CA ILE A 146 -10.30 -8.65 -3.47
C ILE A 146 -10.96 -9.85 -4.16
N ASP A 147 -11.40 -9.69 -5.42
CA ASP A 147 -11.99 -10.77 -6.20
C ASP A 147 -10.98 -11.91 -6.46
N ALA A 148 -9.72 -11.55 -6.74
CA ALA A 148 -8.64 -12.50 -6.96
C ALA A 148 -8.32 -13.34 -5.71
N LEU A 149 -8.43 -12.73 -4.53
CA LEU A 149 -8.27 -13.42 -3.24
C LEU A 149 -9.47 -14.31 -2.91
N GLY A 150 -10.54 -14.29 -3.72
CA GLY A 150 -11.78 -15.01 -3.46
C GLY A 150 -12.70 -14.30 -2.46
N GLY A 151 -12.48 -13.03 -2.20
CA GLY A 151 -13.21 -12.24 -1.21
C GLY A 151 -12.46 -12.08 0.10
N VAL A 152 -13.04 -11.29 1.00
CA VAL A 152 -12.52 -11.05 2.35
C VAL A 152 -13.64 -11.16 3.38
N ASP A 153 -13.30 -11.64 4.56
CA ASP A 153 -14.22 -11.71 5.69
C ASP A 153 -14.13 -10.45 6.54
N VAL A 154 -15.24 -9.71 6.61
CA VAL A 154 -15.34 -8.47 7.38
C VAL A 154 -16.36 -8.63 8.50
N ASN A 155 -15.93 -8.40 9.74
CA ASN A 155 -16.82 -8.43 10.89
C ASN A 155 -17.48 -7.06 11.09
N SER A 156 -18.81 -7.01 10.94
CA SER A 156 -19.61 -5.81 11.21
C SER A 156 -20.22 -5.82 12.61
N GLU A 157 -20.16 -4.69 13.31
CA GLU A 157 -20.79 -4.54 14.63
C GLU A 157 -22.31 -4.31 14.53
N VAL A 158 -22.78 -3.91 13.35
CA VAL A 158 -24.19 -3.54 13.11
C VAL A 158 -24.68 -4.16 11.81
N GLU A 159 -26.00 -4.30 11.71
CA GLU A 159 -26.67 -4.62 10.46
C GLU A 159 -26.96 -3.33 9.69
N PHE A 160 -26.68 -3.30 8.39
CA PHE A 160 -26.93 -2.12 7.54
C PHE A 160 -27.05 -2.50 6.06
N GLU A 161 -27.61 -1.57 5.29
CA GLU A 161 -27.65 -1.66 3.83
C GLU A 161 -26.84 -0.52 3.20
N LYS A 162 -26.08 -0.83 2.16
CA LYS A 162 -25.29 0.15 1.40
C LYS A 162 -25.18 -0.25 -0.06
N ASN A 163 -25.44 0.69 -0.97
CA ASN A 163 -25.33 0.50 -2.42
C ASN A 163 -26.09 -0.72 -2.98
N GLY A 164 -27.20 -1.10 -2.36
CA GLY A 164 -28.00 -2.27 -2.75
C GLY A 164 -27.52 -3.61 -2.20
N TYR A 165 -26.51 -3.60 -1.34
CA TYR A 165 -26.05 -4.76 -0.60
C TYR A 165 -26.50 -4.70 0.85
N SER A 166 -26.90 -5.86 1.40
CA SER A 166 -27.27 -6.00 2.82
C SER A 166 -26.11 -6.67 3.56
N PHE A 167 -25.73 -6.09 4.69
CA PHE A 167 -24.68 -6.59 5.57
C PHE A 167 -25.28 -6.89 6.94
N HIS A 168 -25.02 -8.08 7.47
CA HIS A 168 -25.51 -8.47 8.79
C HIS A 168 -24.46 -8.23 9.88
N LYS A 169 -24.93 -8.14 11.12
CA LYS A 169 -24.04 -8.11 12.27
C LYS A 169 -23.27 -9.44 12.35
N GLY A 170 -21.96 -9.36 12.49
CA GLY A 170 -21.06 -10.51 12.46
C GLY A 170 -20.20 -10.55 11.20
N VAL A 171 -19.69 -11.71 10.86
CA VAL A 171 -18.79 -11.90 9.72
C VAL A 171 -19.60 -11.92 8.43
N ASN A 172 -19.21 -11.04 7.48
CA ASN A 172 -19.71 -10.99 6.12
C ASN A 172 -18.56 -11.34 5.18
N HIS A 173 -18.75 -12.34 4.32
CA HIS A 173 -17.83 -12.63 3.24
C HIS A 173 -18.14 -11.70 2.06
N MET A 174 -17.20 -10.80 1.73
CA MET A 174 -17.41 -9.72 0.78
C MET A 174 -16.52 -9.91 -0.45
N ASN A 175 -17.09 -9.69 -1.63
CA ASN A 175 -16.32 -9.57 -2.87
C ASN A 175 -15.84 -8.12 -3.09
N GLY A 176 -15.08 -7.88 -4.15
CA GLY A 176 -14.52 -6.56 -4.44
C GLY A 176 -15.56 -5.47 -4.70
N ALA A 177 -16.76 -5.82 -5.16
CA ALA A 177 -17.83 -4.85 -5.42
C ALA A 177 -18.56 -4.40 -4.14
N GLN A 178 -18.61 -5.23 -3.12
CA GLN A 178 -19.20 -4.96 -1.80
C GLN A 178 -18.28 -4.12 -0.92
#